data_c1022fefc401afc6acf787196fed0e0d
#
_entry.id   c1022fefc401afc6acf787196fed0e0d
#
_cell.length_a   1.000
_cell.length_b   1.000
_cell.length_c   1.000
_cell.angle_alpha   90.00
_cell.angle_beta   90.00
_cell.angle_gamma   90.00
#
_symmetry.space_group_name_H-M   'P 1'
#
loop_
_entity.id
_entity.type
_entity.pdbx_description
1 polymer ?
#
loop_
_entity_poly.entity_id
_entity_poly.type
_entity_poly.pdbx_seq_one_letter_code
_entity_poly.pdbx_strand_id
1 'polypeptide(L)'
;MVRGKKIKINDRRELGVYFWQMITRAAPEGKWSSAGVSGRLKYELDGVATEFLPYYEMQVHLKDVRLEWWRKEQRPMPLIVTVRLRKQVVAECRRLGVCCADLTGRMYLRTQTVRLNELGDPNLKFRTPGEDMHAFAGKSSRLAAVLLKNPVRQWNIPLLQKATGLSMGRVWDLVHYYDGQEWVHRRRRKELRLVDAGGLLTVWRDACIAAELSLEEREVPEGLRLVRREGRRRFNLRCYSRAGDPKEIAVYLQKRLGKIRFTQRTGWSLRMGRGLTDQLTLYAPRFLARQEMKELGFLRATKRLGNVRILRPADIFFLDLGRDVDGFPVSMDEIIYLDLATVDETQDLAEEFRRWEGFGSLEYEVSKRQGGVGDQPTSLGEFGTI
;
A
#
# COMPACT_ATOMS: atom_id res chain seq x y z
N MET A 1 7.60 -11.65 26.92
CA MET A 1 6.52 -11.90 25.93
C MET A 1 7.12 -11.73 24.55
N VAL A 2 7.32 -12.80 23.81
CA VAL A 2 7.82 -12.76 22.43
C VAL A 2 6.69 -12.15 21.58
N ARG A 3 6.90 -10.94 21.04
CA ARG A 3 5.96 -10.32 20.11
C ARG A 3 5.84 -11.23 18.89
N GLY A 4 4.64 -11.77 18.68
CA GLY A 4 4.37 -12.71 17.59
C GLY A 4 4.76 -12.11 16.24
N LYS A 5 5.60 -12.83 15.50
CA LYS A 5 6.03 -12.47 14.15
C LYS A 5 4.80 -12.35 13.25
N LYS A 6 4.57 -11.17 12.65
CA LYS A 6 3.47 -10.99 11.70
C LYS A 6 3.80 -11.73 10.40
N ILE A 7 2.93 -12.61 9.98
CA ILE A 7 3.09 -13.39 8.75
C ILE A 7 2.38 -12.64 7.63
N LYS A 8 3.10 -12.29 6.57
CA LYS A 8 2.55 -11.67 5.36
C LYS A 8 2.08 -12.79 4.42
N ILE A 9 0.86 -12.69 3.95
CA ILE A 9 0.26 -13.58 2.95
C ILE A 9 0.10 -12.75 1.67
N ASN A 10 0.79 -13.13 0.61
CA ASN A 10 0.87 -12.33 -0.62
C ASN A 10 -0.19 -12.72 -1.64
N ASP A 11 -0.57 -13.98 -1.70
CA ASP A 11 -1.52 -14.50 -2.68
C ASP A 11 -2.36 -15.67 -2.17
N ARG A 12 -3.30 -16.14 -3.02
CA ARG A 12 -4.19 -17.27 -2.69
C ARG A 12 -3.44 -18.59 -2.51
N ARG A 13 -2.31 -18.78 -3.16
CA ARG A 13 -1.50 -19.99 -3.06
C ARG A 13 -0.84 -20.09 -1.70
N GLU A 14 -0.23 -19.01 -1.26
CA GLU A 14 0.32 -18.91 0.10
C GLU A 14 -0.79 -19.07 1.16
N LEU A 15 -1.95 -18.43 0.96
CA LEU A 15 -3.11 -18.61 1.82
C LEU A 15 -3.47 -20.09 1.96
N GLY A 16 -3.50 -20.83 0.87
CA GLY A 16 -3.78 -22.28 0.87
C GLY A 16 -2.74 -23.08 1.66
N VAL A 17 -1.45 -22.79 1.49
CA VAL A 17 -0.36 -23.45 2.23
C VAL A 17 -0.46 -23.19 3.74
N TYR A 18 -0.63 -21.94 4.15
CA TYR A 18 -0.76 -21.58 5.56
C TYR A 18 -2.05 -22.12 6.18
N PHE A 19 -3.14 -22.11 5.44
CA PHE A 19 -4.39 -22.70 5.89
C PHE A 19 -4.24 -24.19 6.14
N TRP A 20 -3.58 -24.92 5.23
CA TRP A 20 -3.29 -26.34 5.42
C TRP A 20 -2.49 -26.61 6.70
N GLN A 21 -1.42 -25.84 6.91
CA GLN A 21 -0.60 -25.97 8.13
C GLN A 21 -1.39 -25.67 9.42
N MET A 22 -2.31 -24.72 9.35
CA MET A 22 -3.16 -24.35 10.48
C MET A 22 -4.20 -25.44 10.76
N ILE A 23 -4.94 -25.88 9.76
CA ILE A 23 -6.06 -26.79 9.92
C ILE A 23 -5.60 -28.18 10.41
N THR A 24 -4.43 -28.63 9.97
CA THR A 24 -3.83 -29.89 10.45
C THR A 24 -3.44 -29.87 11.93
N ARG A 25 -3.26 -28.67 12.50
CA ARG A 25 -2.93 -28.48 13.93
C ARG A 25 -4.15 -28.20 14.80
N ALA A 26 -5.20 -27.61 14.22
CA ALA A 26 -6.34 -27.07 14.98
C ALA A 26 -7.49 -28.06 15.22
N ALA A 27 -7.46 -29.25 14.62
CA ALA A 27 -8.52 -30.24 14.79
C ALA A 27 -7.99 -31.49 15.46
N PRO A 28 -7.92 -31.52 16.83
CA PRO A 28 -7.38 -32.66 17.58
C PRO A 28 -8.26 -33.91 17.50
N GLU A 29 -9.55 -33.76 17.18
CA GLU A 29 -10.51 -34.87 17.23
C GLU A 29 -10.69 -35.58 15.88
N GLY A 30 -10.28 -34.98 14.77
CA GLY A 30 -10.45 -35.56 13.42
C GLY A 30 -9.20 -35.42 12.55
N LYS A 31 -9.17 -36.16 11.45
CA LYS A 31 -8.05 -36.15 10.50
C LYS A 31 -8.39 -35.33 9.25
N TRP A 32 -7.59 -34.31 9.00
CA TRP A 32 -7.62 -33.61 7.72
C TRP A 32 -6.69 -34.29 6.73
N SER A 33 -7.17 -34.49 5.53
CA SER A 33 -6.36 -34.99 4.42
C SER A 33 -6.69 -34.23 3.13
N SER A 34 -5.71 -34.14 2.21
CA SER A 34 -5.93 -33.62 0.89
C SER A 34 -6.49 -34.73 0.00
N ALA A 35 -7.62 -34.50 -0.65
CA ALA A 35 -8.20 -35.45 -1.58
C ALA A 35 -7.59 -35.28 -2.98
N GLY A 36 -6.32 -35.67 -3.13
CA GLY A 36 -5.62 -35.79 -4.43
C GLY A 36 -5.41 -34.46 -5.16
N VAL A 37 -5.22 -34.55 -6.50
CA VAL A 37 -4.93 -33.42 -7.41
C VAL A 37 -6.06 -32.40 -7.52
N SER A 38 -7.24 -32.69 -7.00
CA SER A 38 -8.45 -31.87 -7.13
C SER A 38 -8.53 -30.66 -6.21
N GLY A 39 -7.54 -30.44 -5.32
CA GLY A 39 -7.55 -29.32 -4.36
C GLY A 39 -8.65 -29.43 -3.29
N ARG A 40 -9.31 -30.58 -3.18
CA ARG A 40 -10.36 -30.84 -2.17
C ARG A 40 -9.72 -31.15 -0.81
N LEU A 41 -10.43 -30.83 0.26
CA LEU A 41 -10.08 -31.17 1.63
C LEU A 41 -11.05 -32.23 2.13
N LYS A 42 -10.54 -33.25 2.80
CA LYS A 42 -11.33 -34.28 3.44
C LYS A 42 -11.12 -34.17 4.95
N TYR A 43 -12.20 -34.08 5.70
CA TYR A 43 -12.19 -34.18 7.14
C TYR A 43 -12.88 -35.49 7.57
N GLU A 44 -12.23 -36.28 8.37
CA GLU A 44 -12.71 -37.55 8.88
C GLU A 44 -12.77 -37.55 10.39
N LEU A 45 -13.95 -37.86 10.95
CA LEU A 45 -14.21 -37.99 12.36
C LEU A 45 -15.06 -39.26 12.59
N ASP A 46 -14.64 -40.11 13.47
CA ASP A 46 -15.35 -41.38 13.84
C ASP A 46 -15.73 -42.25 12.62
N GLY A 47 -14.84 -42.32 11.62
CA GLY A 47 -15.03 -43.07 10.39
C GLY A 47 -15.97 -42.41 9.36
N VAL A 48 -16.52 -41.23 9.68
CA VAL A 48 -17.37 -40.47 8.75
C VAL A 48 -16.58 -39.35 8.11
N ALA A 49 -16.50 -39.36 6.77
CA ALA A 49 -15.74 -38.40 6.00
C ALA A 49 -16.64 -37.34 5.37
N THR A 50 -16.22 -36.09 5.45
CA THR A 50 -16.83 -34.97 4.75
C THR A 50 -15.81 -34.32 3.82
N GLU A 51 -16.18 -34.12 2.55
CA GLU A 51 -15.36 -33.42 1.58
C GLU A 51 -15.74 -31.96 1.47
N PHE A 52 -14.73 -31.09 1.45
CA PHE A 52 -14.86 -29.65 1.26
C PHE A 52 -14.17 -29.22 -0.02
N LEU A 53 -14.75 -28.24 -0.72
CA LEU A 53 -14.12 -27.51 -1.80
C LEU A 53 -13.72 -26.12 -1.28
N PRO A 54 -12.43 -25.89 -0.99
CA PRO A 54 -11.99 -24.62 -0.45
C PRO A 54 -11.94 -23.52 -1.54
N TYR A 55 -12.49 -22.37 -1.20
CA TYR A 55 -12.41 -21.13 -1.98
C TYR A 55 -11.52 -20.15 -1.25
N TYR A 56 -10.32 -19.98 -1.75
CA TYR A 56 -9.31 -19.12 -1.16
C TYR A 56 -9.49 -17.68 -1.61
N GLU A 57 -9.88 -16.80 -0.69
CA GLU A 57 -10.05 -15.38 -0.92
C GLU A 57 -9.25 -14.55 0.09
N MET A 58 -8.44 -13.61 -0.39
CA MET A 58 -7.61 -12.77 0.48
C MET A 58 -8.46 -11.93 1.43
N GLN A 59 -9.63 -11.45 0.96
CA GLN A 59 -10.63 -10.72 1.74
C GLN A 59 -12.02 -11.15 1.31
N VAL A 60 -12.89 -11.40 2.27
CA VAL A 60 -14.29 -11.77 2.03
C VAL A 60 -15.21 -10.66 2.55
N HIS A 61 -16.16 -10.25 1.72
CA HIS A 61 -17.20 -9.28 2.04
C HIS A 61 -18.57 -9.94 2.17
N LEU A 62 -19.53 -9.27 2.84
CA LEU A 62 -20.90 -9.78 3.01
C LEU A 62 -21.59 -10.15 1.68
N LYS A 63 -21.35 -9.34 0.63
CA LYS A 63 -21.90 -9.61 -0.70
C LYS A 63 -21.41 -10.96 -1.28
N ASP A 64 -20.16 -11.33 -0.98
CA ASP A 64 -19.56 -12.56 -1.50
C ASP A 64 -20.19 -13.79 -0.86
N VAL A 65 -20.58 -13.69 0.41
CA VAL A 65 -21.28 -14.77 1.15
C VAL A 65 -22.72 -14.93 0.70
N ARG A 66 -23.36 -13.87 0.16
CA ARG A 66 -24.76 -13.88 -0.28
C ARG A 66 -24.97 -14.42 -1.69
N LEU A 67 -23.91 -14.73 -2.43
CA LEU A 67 -24.01 -15.30 -3.77
C LEU A 67 -24.71 -16.66 -3.72
N GLU A 68 -25.67 -16.88 -4.66
CA GLU A 68 -26.52 -18.07 -4.66
C GLU A 68 -25.77 -19.40 -4.82
N TRP A 69 -24.60 -19.37 -5.45
CA TRP A 69 -23.84 -20.59 -5.71
C TRP A 69 -23.31 -21.28 -4.43
N TRP A 70 -23.20 -20.57 -3.29
CA TRP A 70 -22.91 -21.17 -1.98
C TRP A 70 -24.08 -21.98 -1.41
N ARG A 71 -25.31 -21.71 -1.87
CA ARG A 71 -26.54 -22.26 -1.31
C ARG A 71 -26.93 -23.60 -1.90
N LYS A 72 -26.34 -24.02 -3.03
CA LYS A 72 -26.63 -25.33 -3.62
C LYS A 72 -26.00 -26.39 -2.72
N GLU A 73 -26.78 -27.40 -2.37
CA GLU A 73 -26.30 -28.62 -1.71
C GLU A 73 -25.35 -29.36 -2.65
N GLN A 74 -24.15 -28.83 -2.79
CA GLN A 74 -23.12 -29.41 -3.61
C GLN A 74 -22.24 -30.31 -2.75
N ARG A 75 -22.00 -31.49 -3.20
CA ARG A 75 -20.89 -32.33 -2.72
C ARG A 75 -19.75 -32.20 -3.72
N PRO A 76 -18.56 -31.74 -3.32
CA PRO A 76 -18.10 -31.40 -1.97
C PRO A 76 -18.65 -30.07 -1.44
N MET A 77 -18.75 -29.94 -0.11
CA MET A 77 -19.25 -28.74 0.57
C MET A 77 -18.35 -27.53 0.32
N PRO A 78 -18.88 -26.38 -0.06
CA PRO A 78 -18.08 -25.17 -0.22
C PRO A 78 -17.55 -24.69 1.13
N LEU A 79 -16.25 -24.33 1.18
CA LEU A 79 -15.56 -23.79 2.33
C LEU A 79 -14.89 -22.49 1.95
N ILE A 80 -15.35 -21.36 2.49
CA ILE A 80 -14.69 -20.09 2.31
C ILE A 80 -13.45 -20.02 3.21
N VAL A 81 -12.28 -19.80 2.62
CA VAL A 81 -11.01 -19.65 3.33
C VAL A 81 -10.45 -18.27 3.06
N THR A 82 -10.13 -17.52 4.12
CA THR A 82 -9.58 -16.18 4.03
C THR A 82 -8.49 -15.94 5.05
N VAL A 83 -7.76 -14.85 4.93
CA VAL A 83 -6.71 -14.50 5.91
C VAL A 83 -7.33 -14.17 7.26
N ARG A 84 -8.44 -13.41 7.28
CA ARG A 84 -9.15 -13.04 8.51
C ARG A 84 -10.63 -12.82 8.29
N LEU A 85 -11.46 -13.54 9.03
CA LEU A 85 -12.91 -13.39 9.01
C LEU A 85 -13.37 -12.24 9.91
N ARG A 86 -14.14 -11.31 9.36
CA ARG A 86 -14.82 -10.26 10.14
C ARG A 86 -16.03 -10.86 10.86
N LYS A 87 -16.35 -10.37 12.06
CA LYS A 87 -17.50 -10.86 12.86
C LYS A 87 -18.81 -10.90 12.07
N GLN A 88 -19.06 -9.86 11.26
CA GLN A 88 -20.27 -9.76 10.42
C GLN A 88 -20.32 -10.83 9.32
N VAL A 89 -19.16 -11.17 8.72
CA VAL A 89 -19.04 -12.23 7.70
C VAL A 89 -19.33 -13.60 8.33
N VAL A 90 -18.76 -13.87 9.52
CA VAL A 90 -19.04 -15.12 10.25
C VAL A 90 -20.52 -15.24 10.61
N ALA A 91 -21.13 -14.16 11.08
CA ALA A 91 -22.56 -14.14 11.40
C ALA A 91 -23.42 -14.46 10.19
N GLU A 92 -23.08 -13.91 9.03
CA GLU A 92 -23.78 -14.17 7.78
C GLU A 92 -23.55 -15.59 7.25
N CYS A 93 -22.32 -16.11 7.34
CA CYS A 93 -22.02 -17.52 7.04
C CYS A 93 -22.88 -18.46 7.90
N ARG A 94 -22.98 -18.17 9.21
CA ARG A 94 -23.83 -18.94 10.12
C ARG A 94 -25.29 -18.88 9.74
N ARG A 95 -25.81 -17.68 9.40
CA ARG A 95 -27.20 -17.50 8.98
C ARG A 95 -27.54 -18.28 7.72
N LEU A 96 -26.60 -18.35 6.79
CA LEU A 96 -26.77 -19.01 5.49
C LEU A 96 -26.33 -20.49 5.49
N GLY A 97 -25.74 -20.99 6.57
CA GLY A 97 -25.21 -22.36 6.64
C GLY A 97 -23.96 -22.59 5.78
N VAL A 98 -23.21 -21.52 5.47
CA VAL A 98 -21.98 -21.57 4.66
C VAL A 98 -20.79 -21.85 5.56
N CYS A 99 -19.96 -22.85 5.22
CA CYS A 99 -18.72 -23.14 5.94
C CYS A 99 -17.66 -22.07 5.66
N CYS A 100 -16.97 -21.61 6.70
CA CYS A 100 -15.90 -20.64 6.55
C CYS A 100 -14.78 -20.83 7.58
N ALA A 101 -13.55 -20.45 7.21
CA ALA A 101 -12.38 -20.53 8.08
C ALA A 101 -11.38 -19.41 7.76
N ASP A 102 -10.53 -19.04 8.74
CA ASP A 102 -9.43 -18.12 8.55
C ASP A 102 -8.12 -18.63 9.17
N LEU A 103 -7.02 -17.94 8.84
CA LEU A 103 -5.68 -18.33 9.31
C LEU A 103 -5.46 -18.16 10.81
N THR A 104 -6.34 -17.42 11.51
CA THR A 104 -6.26 -17.32 12.98
C THR A 104 -6.82 -18.58 13.68
N GLY A 105 -7.34 -19.53 12.92
CA GLY A 105 -8.04 -20.71 13.43
C GLY A 105 -9.52 -20.47 13.69
N ARG A 106 -10.06 -19.28 13.34
CA ARG A 106 -11.51 -19.08 13.42
C ARG A 106 -12.18 -19.90 12.35
N MET A 107 -13.07 -20.81 12.75
CA MET A 107 -13.78 -21.71 11.86
C MET A 107 -15.25 -21.81 12.20
N TYR A 108 -16.06 -21.90 11.18
CA TYR A 108 -17.46 -22.31 11.27
C TYR A 108 -17.71 -23.38 10.21
N LEU A 109 -17.78 -24.62 10.64
CA LEU A 109 -18.12 -25.76 9.79
C LEU A 109 -19.44 -26.35 10.30
N ARG A 110 -20.42 -26.45 9.43
CA ARG A 110 -21.71 -27.06 9.71
C ARG A 110 -22.11 -27.95 8.54
N THR A 111 -21.98 -29.23 8.72
CA THR A 111 -22.41 -30.27 7.80
C THR A 111 -23.32 -31.24 8.54
N GLN A 112 -23.76 -32.29 7.90
CA GLN A 112 -24.51 -33.37 8.56
C GLN A 112 -23.67 -34.08 9.63
N THR A 113 -22.35 -34.14 9.42
CA THR A 113 -21.42 -34.93 10.24
C THR A 113 -20.44 -34.09 11.07
N VAL A 114 -20.21 -32.83 10.67
CA VAL A 114 -19.24 -31.94 11.32
C VAL A 114 -19.93 -30.69 11.84
N ARG A 115 -19.76 -30.37 13.10
CA ARG A 115 -20.16 -29.11 13.74
C ARG A 115 -18.98 -28.55 14.51
N LEU A 116 -18.22 -27.69 13.88
CA LEU A 116 -17.06 -27.02 14.48
C LEU A 116 -17.31 -25.51 14.50
N ASN A 117 -17.03 -24.90 15.66
CA ASN A 117 -17.18 -23.46 15.83
C ASN A 117 -16.05 -22.93 16.71
N GLU A 118 -14.91 -22.68 16.08
CA GLU A 118 -13.72 -22.18 16.74
C GLU A 118 -13.62 -20.65 16.68
N LEU A 119 -13.17 -20.02 17.76
CA LEU A 119 -13.05 -18.58 17.87
C LEU A 119 -11.76 -18.01 17.26
N GLY A 120 -10.78 -18.86 17.02
CA GLY A 120 -9.45 -18.48 16.54
C GLY A 120 -8.56 -17.88 17.64
N ASP A 121 -7.26 -17.85 17.38
CA ASP A 121 -6.28 -17.24 18.29
C ASP A 121 -6.16 -15.73 17.98
N PRO A 122 -6.55 -14.83 18.92
CA PRO A 122 -6.47 -13.40 18.74
C PRO A 122 -5.02 -12.87 18.64
N ASN A 123 -4.03 -13.65 19.08
CA ASN A 123 -2.62 -13.28 19.04
C ASN A 123 -1.98 -13.53 17.68
N LEU A 124 -2.56 -14.39 16.85
CA LEU A 124 -2.10 -14.61 15.50
C LEU A 124 -2.47 -13.42 14.62
N LYS A 125 -1.45 -12.77 14.04
CA LYS A 125 -1.60 -11.60 13.19
C LYS A 125 -1.09 -11.91 11.80
N PHE A 126 -2.02 -11.97 10.86
CA PHE A 126 -1.73 -12.09 9.44
C PHE A 126 -2.02 -10.76 8.75
N ARG A 127 -1.30 -10.48 7.68
CA ARG A 127 -1.51 -9.31 6.82
C ARG A 127 -1.94 -9.74 5.44
N THR A 128 -2.85 -8.99 4.86
CA THR A 128 -3.19 -9.07 3.43
C THR A 128 -2.57 -7.89 2.69
N PRO A 129 -2.26 -8.03 1.39
CA PRO A 129 -1.75 -6.91 0.58
C PRO A 129 -2.65 -5.67 0.59
N GLY A 130 -3.95 -5.81 0.90
CA GLY A 130 -4.89 -4.70 0.94
C GLY A 130 -4.92 -3.89 2.25
N GLU A 131 -4.36 -4.42 3.35
CA GLU A 131 -4.34 -3.68 4.63
C GLU A 131 -3.38 -2.48 4.57
N ASP A 132 -2.25 -2.62 3.89
CA ASP A 132 -1.29 -1.54 3.69
C ASP A 132 -1.83 -0.47 2.74
N MET A 133 -2.67 -0.83 1.76
CA MET A 133 -3.28 0.11 0.82
C MET A 133 -4.17 1.16 1.51
N HIS A 134 -4.88 0.81 2.58
CA HIS A 134 -5.71 1.78 3.31
C HIS A 134 -4.90 2.83 4.06
N ALA A 135 -3.71 2.49 4.53
CA ALA A 135 -2.82 3.43 5.20
C ALA A 135 -2.18 4.42 4.23
N PHE A 136 -2.00 4.03 2.97
CA PHE A 136 -1.38 4.84 1.93
C PHE A 136 -2.36 5.32 0.84
N ALA A 137 -3.65 4.98 0.95
CA ALA A 137 -4.66 5.37 -0.04
C ALA A 137 -5.20 6.78 0.21
N GLY A 138 -5.35 7.57 -0.85
CA GLY A 138 -5.94 8.90 -0.83
C GLY A 138 -5.28 9.83 0.21
N LYS A 139 -6.07 10.53 1.01
CA LYS A 139 -5.56 11.48 2.02
C LYS A 139 -4.72 10.83 3.12
N SER A 140 -4.84 9.52 3.35
CA SER A 140 -4.07 8.82 4.40
C SER A 140 -2.57 8.83 4.14
N SER A 141 -2.14 8.83 2.88
CA SER A 141 -0.74 8.92 2.47
C SER A 141 -0.04 10.22 2.88
N ARG A 142 -0.82 11.27 3.23
CA ARG A 142 -0.27 12.52 3.75
C ARG A 142 0.56 12.32 5.02
N LEU A 143 0.16 11.37 5.87
CA LEU A 143 0.90 11.09 7.11
C LEU A 143 2.29 10.53 6.80
N ALA A 144 2.40 9.56 5.89
CA ALA A 144 3.69 9.04 5.46
C ALA A 144 4.58 10.16 4.90
N ALA A 145 4.03 10.99 4.00
CA ALA A 145 4.75 12.09 3.39
C ALA A 145 5.26 13.12 4.41
N VAL A 146 4.44 13.48 5.41
CA VAL A 146 4.84 14.44 6.45
C VAL A 146 5.94 13.89 7.35
N LEU A 147 5.85 12.60 7.71
CA LEU A 147 6.86 11.94 8.53
C LEU A 147 8.18 11.80 7.78
N LEU A 148 8.15 11.37 6.52
CA LEU A 148 9.34 11.21 5.68
C LEU A 148 10.00 12.55 5.33
N LYS A 149 9.21 13.62 5.12
CA LYS A 149 9.74 14.96 4.88
C LYS A 149 10.56 15.50 6.07
N ASN A 150 10.21 15.09 7.29
CA ASN A 150 10.85 15.56 8.52
C ASN A 150 11.14 14.39 9.47
N PRO A 151 12.06 13.50 9.12
CA PRO A 151 12.24 12.20 9.79
C PRO A 151 12.76 12.32 11.21
N VAL A 152 13.56 13.34 11.53
CA VAL A 152 14.13 13.55 12.88
C VAL A 152 13.20 14.34 13.80
N ARG A 153 12.14 14.93 13.24
CA ARG A 153 11.23 15.77 14.01
C ARG A 153 10.40 14.92 15.00
N GLN A 154 10.30 15.44 16.21
CA GLN A 154 9.35 14.92 17.19
C GLN A 154 7.94 15.44 16.90
N TRP A 155 6.99 14.52 16.85
CA TRP A 155 5.62 14.79 16.52
C TRP A 155 4.68 14.47 17.68
N ASN A 156 3.51 15.07 17.66
CA ASN A 156 2.35 14.65 18.45
C ASN A 156 1.10 14.64 17.56
N ILE A 157 0.02 14.07 18.04
CA ILE A 157 -1.23 13.95 17.26
C ILE A 157 -1.75 15.30 16.76
N PRO A 158 -1.86 16.37 17.59
CA PRO A 158 -2.30 17.69 17.14
C PRO A 158 -1.38 18.30 16.05
N LEU A 159 -0.06 18.16 16.17
CA LEU A 159 0.88 18.65 15.16
C LEU A 159 0.73 17.89 13.84
N LEU A 160 0.58 16.56 13.90
CA LEU A 160 0.34 15.75 12.71
C LEU A 160 -1.01 16.09 12.08
N GLN A 161 -2.07 16.31 12.87
CA GLN A 161 -3.36 16.77 12.36
C GLN A 161 -3.19 18.08 11.58
N LYS A 162 -2.53 19.08 12.18
CA LYS A 162 -2.26 20.36 11.52
C LYS A 162 -1.43 20.21 10.25
N ALA A 163 -0.38 19.39 10.29
CA ALA A 163 0.54 19.21 9.16
C ALA A 163 -0.10 18.43 8.00
N THR A 164 -0.99 17.48 8.28
CA THR A 164 -1.61 16.61 7.26
C THR A 164 -2.97 17.10 6.79
N GLY A 165 -3.66 17.93 7.60
CA GLY A 165 -5.05 18.30 7.40
C GLY A 165 -6.05 17.12 7.52
N LEU A 166 -5.63 16.03 8.16
CA LEU A 166 -6.50 14.89 8.48
C LEU A 166 -7.28 15.16 9.76
N SER A 167 -8.39 14.45 9.97
CA SER A 167 -9.07 14.45 11.27
C SER A 167 -8.21 13.82 12.36
N MET A 168 -8.38 14.24 13.61
CA MET A 168 -7.63 13.69 14.75
C MET A 168 -7.78 12.17 14.87
N GLY A 169 -9.01 11.65 14.70
CA GLY A 169 -9.28 10.21 14.73
C GLY A 169 -8.49 9.47 13.63
N ARG A 170 -8.48 10.03 12.41
CA ARG A 170 -7.72 9.40 11.31
C ARG A 170 -6.22 9.41 11.55
N VAL A 171 -5.67 10.50 12.08
CA VAL A 171 -4.25 10.57 12.47
C VAL A 171 -3.95 9.53 13.55
N TRP A 172 -4.82 9.41 14.56
CA TRP A 172 -4.69 8.41 15.62
C TRP A 172 -4.64 6.98 15.07
N ASP A 173 -5.59 6.62 14.21
CA ASP A 173 -5.67 5.28 13.61
C ASP A 173 -4.41 4.95 12.80
N LEU A 174 -3.93 5.92 11.98
CA LEU A 174 -2.74 5.74 11.17
C LEU A 174 -1.47 5.64 12.03
N VAL A 175 -1.34 6.50 13.05
CA VAL A 175 -0.21 6.44 13.99
C VAL A 175 -0.19 5.12 14.75
N HIS A 176 -1.35 4.63 15.19
CA HIS A 176 -1.45 3.34 15.85
C HIS A 176 -1.07 2.19 14.91
N TYR A 177 -1.50 2.28 13.66
CA TYR A 177 -1.08 1.33 12.62
C TYR A 177 0.45 1.38 12.42
N TYR A 178 1.06 2.57 12.27
CA TYR A 178 2.51 2.73 12.04
C TYR A 178 3.34 2.29 13.26
N ASP A 179 2.88 2.56 14.48
CA ASP A 179 3.51 2.08 15.71
C ASP A 179 3.47 0.55 15.79
N GLY A 180 2.33 -0.06 15.42
CA GLY A 180 2.20 -1.50 15.30
C GLY A 180 3.06 -2.13 14.20
N GLN A 181 3.55 -1.33 13.23
CA GLN A 181 4.50 -1.72 12.20
C GLN A 181 5.95 -1.46 12.59
N GLU A 182 6.19 -0.82 13.72
CA GLU A 182 7.52 -0.41 14.22
C GLU A 182 8.21 0.66 13.35
N TRP A 183 7.46 1.36 12.49
CA TRP A 183 8.00 2.50 11.73
C TRP A 183 8.07 3.77 12.55
N VAL A 184 7.18 3.92 13.52
CA VAL A 184 7.19 5.01 14.48
C VAL A 184 7.25 4.47 15.91
N HIS A 185 7.88 5.22 16.79
CA HIS A 185 7.92 4.92 18.22
C HIS A 185 7.18 5.99 18.99
N ARG A 186 6.26 5.56 19.88
CA ARG A 186 5.50 6.45 20.77
C ARG A 186 6.11 6.42 22.16
N ARG A 187 6.69 7.53 22.57
CA ARG A 187 7.11 7.72 23.96
C ARG A 187 5.95 8.34 24.76
N ARG A 188 5.50 7.63 25.84
CA ARG A 188 4.55 8.11 26.86
C ARG A 188 3.57 9.18 26.37
N ARG A 189 2.53 8.79 25.62
CA ARG A 189 1.34 9.56 25.20
C ARG A 189 1.53 10.88 24.44
N LYS A 190 2.70 11.48 24.38
CA LYS A 190 2.87 12.84 23.82
C LYS A 190 3.85 12.98 22.67
N GLU A 191 4.84 12.09 22.55
CA GLU A 191 5.89 12.21 21.55
C GLU A 191 5.91 11.00 20.62
N LEU A 192 6.02 11.28 19.34
CA LEU A 192 6.10 10.31 18.28
C LEU A 192 7.32 10.63 17.42
N ARG A 193 8.12 9.63 17.13
CA ARG A 193 9.30 9.73 16.24
C ARG A 193 9.22 8.67 15.17
N LEU A 194 9.62 9.04 13.96
CA LEU A 194 9.88 8.08 12.88
C LEU A 194 11.19 7.35 13.23
N VAL A 195 11.17 6.03 13.25
CA VAL A 195 12.34 5.19 13.62
C VAL A 195 12.80 4.30 12.47
N ASP A 196 11.90 4.00 11.52
CA ASP A 196 12.21 3.24 10.33
C ASP A 196 11.61 3.91 9.09
N ALA A 197 12.30 4.93 8.60
CA ALA A 197 11.92 5.65 7.39
C ALA A 197 12.02 4.77 6.14
N GLY A 198 13.05 3.90 6.07
CA GLY A 198 13.28 2.99 4.96
C GLY A 198 12.17 1.94 4.82
N GLY A 199 11.77 1.34 5.95
CA GLY A 199 10.65 0.39 6.00
C GLY A 199 9.32 1.03 5.63
N LEU A 200 9.03 2.23 6.17
CA LEU A 200 7.83 3.00 5.82
C LEU A 200 7.76 3.29 4.31
N LEU A 201 8.85 3.77 3.71
CA LEU A 201 8.91 4.10 2.29
C LEU A 201 8.78 2.83 1.42
N THR A 202 9.42 1.72 1.82
CA THR A 202 9.32 0.44 1.10
C THR A 202 7.89 -0.06 1.05
N VAL A 203 7.18 -0.08 2.18
CA VAL A 203 5.79 -0.54 2.21
C VAL A 203 4.85 0.42 1.47
N TRP A 204 5.13 1.73 1.51
CA TRP A 204 4.39 2.69 0.70
C TRP A 204 4.58 2.45 -0.79
N ARG A 205 5.82 2.19 -1.25
CA ARG A 205 6.11 1.78 -2.64
C ARG A 205 5.31 0.54 -3.03
N ASP A 206 5.40 -0.52 -2.22
CA ASP A 206 4.71 -1.77 -2.50
C ASP A 206 3.18 -1.60 -2.57
N ALA A 207 2.63 -0.73 -1.72
CA ALA A 207 1.21 -0.37 -1.79
C ALA A 207 0.85 0.41 -3.06
N CYS A 208 1.73 1.29 -3.55
CA CYS A 208 1.55 1.99 -4.83
C CYS A 208 1.59 1.03 -6.02
N ILE A 209 2.58 0.13 -6.06
CA ILE A 209 2.69 -0.90 -7.11
C ILE A 209 1.46 -1.82 -7.09
N ALA A 210 1.04 -2.31 -5.93
CA ALA A 210 -0.15 -3.16 -5.80
C ALA A 210 -1.42 -2.44 -6.24
N ALA A 211 -1.54 -1.13 -5.99
CA ALA A 211 -2.66 -0.33 -6.45
C ALA A 211 -2.71 -0.21 -7.98
N GLU A 212 -1.57 -0.06 -8.64
CA GLU A 212 -1.48 -0.04 -10.11
C GLU A 212 -1.84 -1.42 -10.69
N LEU A 213 -1.26 -2.50 -10.17
CA LEU A 213 -1.54 -3.88 -10.61
C LEU A 213 -3.03 -4.24 -10.42
N SER A 214 -3.64 -3.89 -9.28
CA SER A 214 -5.06 -4.15 -9.04
C SER A 214 -6.00 -3.40 -10.00
N LEU A 215 -5.52 -2.32 -10.61
CA LEU A 215 -6.24 -1.61 -11.67
C LEU A 215 -6.12 -2.32 -13.02
N GLU A 216 -5.05 -3.08 -13.23
CA GLU A 216 -4.82 -3.87 -14.44
C GLU A 216 -5.57 -5.22 -14.41
N GLU A 217 -5.66 -5.85 -13.24
CA GLU A 217 -6.27 -7.18 -13.06
C GLU A 217 -7.81 -7.17 -12.95
N ARG A 218 -8.44 -6.02 -12.74
CA ARG A 218 -9.91 -5.98 -12.74
C ARG A 218 -10.43 -6.39 -14.10
N GLU A 219 -11.01 -7.59 -14.17
CA GLU A 219 -11.66 -8.16 -15.36
C GLU A 219 -12.63 -7.14 -15.97
N VAL A 220 -12.21 -6.58 -17.07
CA VAL A 220 -13.03 -5.74 -17.92
C VAL A 220 -13.48 -6.61 -19.09
N PRO A 221 -14.76 -6.66 -19.45
CA PRO A 221 -15.21 -7.34 -20.65
C PRO A 221 -14.31 -6.99 -21.83
N GLU A 222 -13.94 -7.98 -22.64
CA GLU A 222 -12.88 -7.91 -23.64
C GLU A 222 -13.00 -6.71 -24.61
N GLY A 223 -14.21 -6.33 -24.99
CA GLY A 223 -14.50 -5.17 -25.82
C GLY A 223 -14.26 -3.82 -25.14
N LEU A 224 -14.16 -3.76 -23.80
CA LEU A 224 -13.92 -2.54 -23.01
C LEU A 224 -12.51 -2.46 -22.43
N ARG A 225 -11.70 -3.53 -22.56
CA ARG A 225 -10.34 -3.63 -21.99
C ARG A 225 -9.42 -2.54 -22.52
N LEU A 226 -9.42 -2.29 -23.81
CA LEU A 226 -8.59 -1.25 -24.45
C LEU A 226 -8.99 0.18 -24.02
N VAL A 227 -10.29 0.45 -23.93
CA VAL A 227 -10.80 1.77 -23.54
C VAL A 227 -10.57 2.06 -22.06
N ARG A 228 -10.59 1.05 -21.18
CA ARG A 228 -10.41 1.23 -19.73
C ARG A 228 -8.95 1.23 -19.29
N ARG A 229 -8.05 0.42 -19.89
CA ARG A 229 -6.60 0.48 -19.63
C ARG A 229 -6.03 1.87 -19.90
N GLU A 230 -6.42 2.46 -21.02
CA GLU A 230 -6.07 3.83 -21.35
C GLU A 230 -6.89 4.88 -20.55
N GLY A 231 -8.13 4.57 -20.16
CA GLY A 231 -9.09 5.53 -19.65
C GLY A 231 -8.81 6.05 -18.23
N ARG A 232 -8.35 5.22 -17.27
CA ARG A 232 -8.12 5.67 -15.89
C ARG A 232 -6.80 6.39 -15.71
N ARG A 233 -5.73 5.97 -16.37
CA ARG A 233 -4.51 6.79 -16.51
C ARG A 233 -4.79 8.07 -17.31
N ARG A 234 -5.73 8.07 -18.25
CA ARG A 234 -6.13 9.25 -19.04
C ARG A 234 -6.76 10.37 -18.21
N PHE A 235 -7.46 10.07 -17.14
CA PHE A 235 -8.08 11.14 -16.33
C PHE A 235 -7.06 11.95 -15.53
N ASN A 236 -5.91 11.36 -15.20
CA ASN A 236 -4.89 12.00 -14.38
C ASN A 236 -3.59 12.33 -15.12
N LEU A 237 -3.44 11.94 -16.39
CA LEU A 237 -2.27 12.21 -17.23
C LEU A 237 -2.72 12.77 -18.58
N ARG A 238 -2.12 13.86 -18.99
CA ARG A 238 -2.21 14.37 -20.38
C ARG A 238 -0.83 14.61 -20.94
N CYS A 239 -0.64 14.19 -22.19
CA CYS A 239 0.58 14.40 -22.93
C CYS A 239 0.37 15.48 -23.99
N TYR A 240 1.39 16.31 -24.12
CA TYR A 240 1.42 17.41 -25.08
C TYR A 240 2.74 17.39 -25.83
N SER A 241 2.73 17.89 -27.06
CA SER A 241 3.93 18.17 -27.84
C SER A 241 4.05 19.68 -28.04
N ARG A 242 5.24 20.21 -27.83
CA ARG A 242 5.59 21.58 -28.11
C ARG A 242 7.06 21.66 -28.57
N ALA A 243 7.31 22.32 -29.67
CA ALA A 243 8.67 22.65 -30.09
C ALA A 243 9.25 23.76 -29.20
N GLY A 244 10.54 23.70 -28.92
CA GLY A 244 11.27 24.71 -28.16
C GLY A 244 12.17 24.14 -27.09
N ASP A 245 12.91 25.00 -26.43
CA ASP A 245 13.79 24.63 -25.33
C ASP A 245 12.99 24.15 -24.13
N PRO A 246 13.33 22.98 -23.51
CA PRO A 246 12.69 22.47 -22.32
C PRO A 246 12.64 23.47 -21.16
N LYS A 247 13.67 24.33 -21.02
CA LYS A 247 13.73 25.36 -19.99
C LYS A 247 12.68 26.43 -20.17
N GLU A 248 12.50 26.93 -21.41
CA GLU A 248 11.46 27.90 -21.72
C GLU A 248 10.06 27.32 -21.51
N ILE A 249 9.86 26.05 -21.91
CA ILE A 249 8.60 25.36 -21.72
C ILE A 249 8.32 25.20 -20.21
N ALA A 250 9.32 24.84 -19.41
CA ALA A 250 9.17 24.65 -17.96
C ALA A 250 8.78 25.96 -17.25
N VAL A 251 9.50 27.05 -17.53
CA VAL A 251 9.21 28.39 -16.97
C VAL A 251 7.81 28.84 -17.36
N TYR A 252 7.42 28.57 -18.60
CA TYR A 252 6.12 28.94 -19.10
C TYR A 252 5.00 28.18 -18.38
N LEU A 253 5.14 26.84 -18.24
CA LEU A 253 4.17 25.99 -17.51
C LEU A 253 4.03 26.44 -16.05
N GLN A 254 5.13 26.81 -15.41
CA GLN A 254 5.13 27.33 -14.04
C GLN A 254 4.30 28.61 -13.91
N LYS A 255 4.46 29.55 -14.85
CA LYS A 255 3.66 30.79 -14.85
C LYS A 255 2.17 30.56 -15.09
N ARG A 256 1.81 29.62 -15.98
CA ARG A 256 0.41 29.40 -16.39
C ARG A 256 -0.38 28.45 -15.49
N LEU A 257 0.26 27.40 -15.01
CA LEU A 257 -0.40 26.41 -14.18
C LEU A 257 -0.32 26.72 -12.69
N GLY A 258 0.49 27.73 -12.33
CA GLY A 258 0.70 28.14 -10.95
C GLY A 258 1.53 27.10 -10.19
N LYS A 259 0.97 26.52 -9.14
CA LYS A 259 1.67 25.57 -8.30
C LYS A 259 1.89 24.23 -9.02
N ILE A 260 3.09 24.03 -9.52
CA ILE A 260 3.50 22.78 -10.16
C ILE A 260 4.64 22.12 -9.39
N ARG A 261 4.92 20.83 -9.66
CA ARG A 261 6.11 20.11 -9.17
C ARG A 261 6.63 19.17 -10.25
N PHE A 262 7.90 19.30 -10.63
CA PHE A 262 8.56 18.34 -11.50
C PHE A 262 8.75 17.02 -10.76
N THR A 263 8.48 15.91 -11.44
CA THR A 263 8.50 14.56 -10.87
C THR A 263 9.02 13.53 -11.89
N GLN A 264 9.02 12.26 -11.56
CA GLN A 264 9.55 11.18 -12.38
C GLN A 264 10.96 11.48 -12.88
N ARG A 265 11.27 11.20 -14.16
CA ARG A 265 12.59 11.46 -14.78
C ARG A 265 13.04 12.91 -14.67
N THR A 266 12.12 13.87 -14.86
CA THR A 266 12.47 15.29 -14.78
C THR A 266 12.84 15.70 -13.36
N GLY A 267 12.05 15.29 -12.38
CA GLY A 267 12.35 15.54 -10.96
C GLY A 267 13.66 14.86 -10.53
N TRP A 268 13.86 13.62 -10.91
CA TRP A 268 15.09 12.87 -10.69
C TRP A 268 16.31 13.56 -11.30
N SER A 269 16.22 13.94 -12.59
CA SER A 269 17.33 14.59 -13.31
C SER A 269 17.74 15.90 -12.66
N LEU A 270 16.76 16.75 -12.28
CA LEU A 270 17.01 18.00 -11.55
C LEU A 270 17.68 17.73 -10.20
N ARG A 271 17.18 16.75 -9.44
CA ARG A 271 17.74 16.39 -8.12
C ARG A 271 19.17 15.88 -8.21
N MET A 272 19.50 15.14 -9.29
CA MET A 272 20.85 14.61 -9.55
C MET A 272 21.80 15.65 -10.18
N GLY A 273 21.38 16.92 -10.34
CA GLY A 273 22.19 17.96 -10.97
C GLY A 273 22.39 17.82 -12.48
N ARG A 274 21.57 16.97 -13.14
CA ARG A 274 21.67 16.72 -14.60
C ARG A 274 20.83 17.71 -15.44
N GLY A 275 20.12 18.63 -14.78
CA GLY A 275 19.26 19.62 -15.44
C GLY A 275 17.90 19.07 -15.90
N LEU A 276 17.21 19.83 -16.75
CA LEU A 276 15.94 19.43 -17.33
C LEU A 276 16.12 18.37 -18.42
N THR A 277 15.17 17.46 -18.51
CA THR A 277 15.09 16.44 -19.56
C THR A 277 14.32 16.95 -20.77
N ASP A 278 14.56 16.39 -21.95
CA ASP A 278 13.80 16.72 -23.18
C ASP A 278 12.31 16.39 -23.03
N GLN A 279 11.97 15.43 -22.20
CA GLN A 279 10.61 15.10 -21.83
C GLN A 279 10.31 15.58 -20.42
N LEU A 280 9.57 16.67 -20.32
CA LEU A 280 9.14 17.25 -19.05
C LEU A 280 7.98 16.47 -18.45
N THR A 281 8.11 16.04 -17.20
CA THR A 281 7.03 15.41 -16.43
C THR A 281 6.80 16.18 -15.14
N LEU A 282 5.55 16.62 -14.93
CA LEU A 282 5.20 17.44 -13.77
C LEU A 282 3.80 17.14 -13.24
N TYR A 283 3.62 17.38 -11.96
CA TYR A 283 2.33 17.53 -11.33
C TYR A 283 1.82 18.95 -11.47
N ALA A 284 0.49 19.09 -11.75
CA ALA A 284 -0.20 20.37 -11.75
C ALA A 284 -1.63 20.21 -11.19
N PRO A 285 -2.23 21.27 -10.62
CA PRO A 285 -3.60 21.21 -10.09
C PRO A 285 -4.64 21.02 -11.21
N ARG A 286 -4.31 21.43 -12.43
CA ARG A 286 -5.15 21.33 -13.61
C ARG A 286 -4.34 21.06 -14.88
N PHE A 287 -5.01 20.66 -15.93
CA PHE A 287 -4.44 20.59 -17.27
C PHE A 287 -4.54 21.94 -18.01
N LEU A 288 -3.79 22.08 -19.09
CA LEU A 288 -3.92 23.21 -20.00
C LEU A 288 -5.33 23.24 -20.61
N ALA A 289 -5.95 24.41 -20.61
CA ALA A 289 -7.19 24.65 -21.32
C ALA A 289 -6.96 24.67 -22.83
N ARG A 290 -8.02 24.44 -23.64
CA ARG A 290 -7.91 24.42 -25.12
C ARG A 290 -7.37 25.72 -25.68
N GLN A 291 -7.77 26.86 -25.12
CA GLN A 291 -7.32 28.18 -25.54
C GLN A 291 -5.84 28.38 -25.20
N GLU A 292 -5.43 28.03 -23.96
CA GLU A 292 -4.01 28.06 -23.53
C GLU A 292 -3.13 27.23 -24.47
N MET A 293 -3.60 26.02 -24.83
CA MET A 293 -2.87 25.18 -25.79
C MET A 293 -2.64 25.87 -27.12
N LYS A 294 -3.68 26.52 -27.69
CA LYS A 294 -3.58 27.23 -28.96
C LYS A 294 -2.62 28.44 -28.88
N GLU A 295 -2.77 29.25 -27.84
CA GLU A 295 -1.93 30.44 -27.60
C GLU A 295 -0.44 30.09 -27.47
N LEU A 296 -0.15 28.88 -26.99
CA LEU A 296 1.18 28.45 -26.64
C LEU A 296 1.80 27.44 -27.59
N GLY A 297 1.08 27.08 -28.63
CA GLY A 297 1.54 26.09 -29.61
C GLY A 297 1.65 24.67 -29.03
N PHE A 298 0.90 24.36 -27.97
CA PHE A 298 0.81 22.98 -27.46
C PHE A 298 -0.18 22.17 -28.29
N LEU A 299 0.25 21.03 -28.77
CA LEU A 299 -0.60 20.01 -29.40
C LEU A 299 -0.83 18.85 -28.45
N ARG A 300 -2.03 18.30 -28.45
CA ARG A 300 -2.26 17.01 -27.75
C ARG A 300 -1.46 15.92 -28.45
N ALA A 301 -0.77 15.13 -27.65
CA ALA A 301 0.08 14.07 -28.12
C ALA A 301 -0.21 12.74 -27.42
N THR A 302 0.24 11.65 -27.99
CA THR A 302 0.31 10.35 -27.32
C THR A 302 1.46 10.32 -26.33
N LYS A 303 1.49 9.31 -25.44
CA LYS A 303 2.59 9.10 -24.46
C LYS A 303 3.96 8.99 -25.16
N ARG A 304 4.00 8.47 -26.39
CA ARG A 304 5.25 8.27 -27.17
C ARG A 304 5.76 9.55 -27.84
N LEU A 305 4.84 10.40 -28.31
CA LEU A 305 5.16 11.58 -29.11
C LEU A 305 5.19 12.89 -28.30
N GLY A 306 4.67 12.86 -27.06
CA GLY A 306 4.61 14.04 -26.21
C GLY A 306 5.92 14.27 -25.48
N ASN A 307 6.44 15.49 -25.54
CA ASN A 307 7.59 15.92 -24.74
C ASN A 307 7.20 16.64 -23.44
N VAL A 308 5.91 16.84 -23.19
CA VAL A 308 5.38 17.38 -21.93
C VAL A 308 4.29 16.46 -21.40
N ARG A 309 4.48 15.97 -20.19
CA ARG A 309 3.52 15.14 -19.46
C ARG A 309 3.03 15.88 -18.22
N ILE A 310 1.74 16.18 -18.19
CA ILE A 310 1.10 16.82 -17.03
C ILE A 310 0.27 15.75 -16.30
N LEU A 311 0.59 15.54 -15.05
CA LEU A 311 -0.16 14.67 -14.15
C LEU A 311 -0.98 15.53 -13.17
N ARG A 312 -2.20 15.08 -12.88
CA ARG A 312 -2.95 15.61 -11.74
C ARG A 312 -2.68 14.71 -10.55
N PRO A 313 -2.14 15.24 -9.44
CA PRO A 313 -1.93 14.41 -8.24
C PRO A 313 -3.29 13.94 -7.70
N ALA A 314 -3.31 12.74 -7.11
CA ALA A 314 -4.50 12.22 -6.42
C ALA A 314 -4.93 13.14 -5.27
N ASP A 315 -3.98 13.85 -4.69
CA ASP A 315 -4.18 14.85 -3.65
C ASP A 315 -3.30 16.07 -3.91
N ILE A 316 -3.91 17.25 -4.01
CA ILE A 316 -3.21 18.52 -4.24
C ILE A 316 -2.22 18.86 -3.11
N PHE A 317 -2.38 18.26 -1.93
CA PHE A 317 -1.46 18.38 -0.80
C PHE A 317 0.00 18.08 -1.20
N PHE A 318 0.22 17.14 -2.12
CA PHE A 318 1.57 16.78 -2.58
C PHE A 318 2.27 17.89 -3.36
N LEU A 319 1.53 18.87 -3.89
CA LEU A 319 2.12 20.06 -4.49
C LEU A 319 2.75 21.02 -3.46
N ASP A 320 2.39 20.86 -2.16
CA ASP A 320 2.97 21.62 -1.05
C ASP A 320 4.27 20.99 -0.51
N LEU A 321 4.53 19.73 -0.91
CA LEU A 321 5.67 18.96 -0.47
C LEU A 321 6.75 18.95 -1.56
N GLY A 322 7.72 19.76 -1.45
CA GLY A 322 8.81 19.79 -2.43
C GLY A 322 9.81 20.88 -2.07
N ARG A 323 10.74 21.06 -2.96
CA ARG A 323 11.78 22.10 -2.86
C ARG A 323 12.05 22.72 -4.21
N ASP A 324 12.72 23.85 -4.23
CA ASP A 324 13.22 24.43 -5.46
C ASP A 324 14.66 23.93 -5.71
N VAL A 325 14.93 23.56 -6.94
CA VAL A 325 16.24 23.13 -7.43
C VAL A 325 16.53 23.93 -8.70
N ASP A 326 17.57 24.75 -8.68
CA ASP A 326 17.98 25.62 -9.79
C ASP A 326 16.83 26.49 -10.37
N GLY A 327 15.94 26.96 -9.50
CA GLY A 327 14.77 27.77 -9.86
C GLY A 327 13.55 26.94 -10.38
N PHE A 328 13.63 25.62 -10.34
CA PHE A 328 12.52 24.74 -10.70
C PHE A 328 11.89 24.08 -9.46
N PRO A 329 10.54 24.12 -9.35
CA PRO A 329 9.85 23.48 -8.24
C PRO A 329 9.81 21.97 -8.44
N VAL A 330 10.50 21.22 -7.60
CA VAL A 330 10.63 19.77 -7.66
C VAL A 330 9.82 19.09 -6.54
N SER A 331 9.23 17.95 -6.81
CA SER A 331 8.57 17.12 -5.80
C SER A 331 9.56 16.65 -4.73
N MET A 332 9.06 16.26 -3.56
CA MET A 332 9.93 15.61 -2.57
C MET A 332 10.50 14.29 -3.11
N ASP A 333 11.68 13.93 -2.65
CA ASP A 333 12.45 12.81 -3.19
C ASP A 333 11.68 11.47 -3.10
N GLU A 334 10.94 11.27 -2.02
CA GLU A 334 10.14 10.07 -1.81
C GLU A 334 9.01 9.96 -2.84
N ILE A 335 8.39 11.08 -3.22
CA ILE A 335 7.36 11.09 -4.28
C ILE A 335 7.99 10.81 -5.64
N ILE A 336 9.14 11.41 -5.95
CA ILE A 336 9.87 11.10 -7.19
C ILE A 336 10.21 9.61 -7.24
N TYR A 337 10.70 9.04 -6.13
CA TYR A 337 11.01 7.62 -6.01
C TYR A 337 9.79 6.73 -6.25
N LEU A 338 8.66 7.04 -5.61
CA LEU A 338 7.40 6.29 -5.78
C LEU A 338 6.90 6.36 -7.22
N ASP A 339 6.97 7.53 -7.84
CA ASP A 339 6.55 7.75 -9.23
C ASP A 339 7.44 7.01 -10.24
N LEU A 340 8.74 6.89 -9.96
CA LEU A 340 9.67 6.10 -10.77
C LEU A 340 9.45 4.59 -10.57
N ALA A 341 9.23 4.16 -9.34
CA ALA A 341 9.09 2.75 -8.99
C ALA A 341 7.78 2.10 -9.49
N THR A 342 6.74 2.91 -9.76
CA THR A 342 5.45 2.44 -10.30
C THR A 342 5.41 2.34 -11.82
N VAL A 343 6.48 2.68 -12.51
CA VAL A 343 6.59 2.61 -13.99
C VAL A 343 7.72 1.66 -14.35
N ASP A 344 7.42 0.58 -15.06
CA ASP A 344 8.38 -0.49 -15.37
C ASP A 344 9.66 0.04 -16.04
N GLU A 345 9.51 0.99 -16.97
CA GLU A 345 10.63 1.59 -17.71
C GLU A 345 11.56 2.46 -16.84
N THR A 346 11.25 2.70 -15.57
CA THR A 346 12.00 3.59 -14.67
C THR A 346 12.32 2.99 -13.31
N GLN A 347 12.06 1.70 -13.10
CA GLN A 347 12.36 1.02 -11.83
C GLN A 347 13.85 1.06 -11.49
N ASP A 348 14.74 0.87 -12.46
CA ASP A 348 16.19 0.95 -12.26
C ASP A 348 16.60 2.35 -11.79
N LEU A 349 16.00 3.41 -12.37
CA LEU A 349 16.23 4.77 -11.95
C LEU A 349 15.73 5.05 -10.53
N ALA A 350 14.63 4.41 -10.13
CA ALA A 350 14.13 4.51 -8.77
C ALA A 350 15.14 3.95 -7.76
N GLU A 351 15.71 2.78 -8.05
CA GLU A 351 16.70 2.17 -7.17
C GLU A 351 18.04 2.92 -7.17
N GLU A 352 18.49 3.46 -8.31
CA GLU A 352 19.63 4.37 -8.38
C GLU A 352 19.40 5.61 -7.50
N PHE A 353 18.23 6.25 -7.63
CA PHE A 353 17.87 7.44 -6.88
C PHE A 353 17.83 7.20 -5.38
N ARG A 354 17.28 6.07 -4.95
CA ARG A 354 17.20 5.69 -3.53
C ARG A 354 18.58 5.48 -2.89
N ARG A 355 19.57 5.04 -3.67
CA ARG A 355 20.95 4.84 -3.20
C ARG A 355 21.79 6.10 -3.22
N TRP A 356 21.33 7.14 -3.89
CA TRP A 356 22.04 8.40 -3.97
C TRP A 356 22.15 9.04 -2.60
N GLU A 357 23.34 9.53 -2.24
CA GLU A 357 23.64 10.11 -0.91
C GLU A 357 22.78 11.34 -0.58
N GLY A 358 22.35 12.10 -1.60
CA GLY A 358 21.44 13.24 -1.46
C GLY A 358 19.95 12.89 -1.39
N PHE A 359 19.59 11.59 -1.36
CA PHE A 359 18.19 11.19 -1.30
C PHE A 359 17.58 11.55 0.06
N GLY A 360 16.42 12.16 0.01
CA GLY A 360 15.74 12.66 1.20
C GLY A 360 16.32 14.01 1.66
N SER A 361 16.07 14.36 2.91
CA SER A 361 16.76 15.47 3.56
C SER A 361 18.05 14.96 4.21
N LEU A 362 19.02 15.85 4.44
CA LEU A 362 20.20 15.53 5.26
C LEU A 362 19.82 14.90 6.61
N GLU A 363 18.62 15.19 7.10
CA GLU A 363 18.02 14.66 8.31
C GLU A 363 17.67 13.16 8.19
N TYR A 364 17.48 12.64 6.97
CA TYR A 364 17.20 11.20 6.72
C TYR A 364 18.41 10.33 7.06
N GLU A 365 19.62 10.77 6.74
CA GLU A 365 20.87 10.08 7.07
C GLU A 365 21.17 10.09 8.59
N VAL A 366 20.81 11.18 9.26
CA VAL A 366 20.93 11.26 10.73
C VAL A 366 19.98 10.27 11.42
N SER A 367 18.76 10.10 10.90
CA SER A 367 17.81 9.11 11.41
C SER A 367 18.30 7.67 11.20
N LYS A 368 18.92 7.36 10.06
CA LYS A 368 19.54 6.05 9.79
C LYS A 368 20.65 5.72 10.78
N ARG A 369 21.49 6.71 11.12
CA ARG A 369 22.62 6.53 12.05
C ARG A 369 22.15 6.41 13.51
N GLN A 370 21.07 7.08 13.89
CA GLN A 370 20.53 7.02 15.26
C GLN A 370 19.67 5.79 15.55
N GLY A 371 19.06 5.18 14.55
CA GLY A 371 18.30 3.92 14.68
C GLY A 371 19.18 2.67 14.86
N GLY A 372 20.50 2.79 14.61
CA GLY A 372 21.47 1.72 14.76
C GLY A 372 22.22 1.68 16.10
N VAL A 373 22.01 2.67 16.97
CA VAL A 373 22.63 2.67 18.30
C VAL A 373 21.64 2.00 19.28
N GLY A 374 21.83 0.68 19.44
CA GLY A 374 21.15 -0.10 20.48
C GLY A 374 21.38 0.52 21.86
N ASP A 375 20.34 0.44 22.68
CA ASP A 375 20.39 0.69 24.11
C ASP A 375 21.59 -0.05 24.72
N GLN A 376 22.69 0.67 24.96
CA GLN A 376 23.66 0.20 25.95
C GLN A 376 23.06 0.54 27.31
N PRO A 377 22.94 -0.43 28.21
CA PRO A 377 22.54 -0.16 29.58
C PRO A 377 23.65 0.67 30.22
N THR A 378 23.31 1.90 30.62
CA THR A 378 24.14 2.69 31.51
C THR A 378 24.41 1.89 32.77
N SER A 379 25.66 1.43 32.90
CA SER A 379 26.20 0.88 34.15
C SER A 379 26.01 1.89 35.26
N LEU A 380 25.32 1.50 36.31
CA LEU A 380 25.26 2.17 37.60
C LEU A 380 26.69 2.29 38.13
N GLY A 381 27.23 3.49 38.11
CA GLY A 381 28.44 3.88 38.81
C GLY A 381 28.17 3.92 40.31
N GLU A 382 29.03 3.28 40.98
CA GLU A 382 29.14 3.13 42.43
C GLU A 382 29.04 4.46 43.20
N PHE A 383 28.18 4.50 44.18
CA PHE A 383 28.26 5.46 45.27
C PHE A 383 29.37 5.02 46.23
N GLY A 384 30.50 5.67 46.13
CA GLY A 384 31.54 5.64 47.15
C GLY A 384 31.18 6.58 48.31
N THR A 385 31.22 6.02 49.48
CA THR A 385 31.19 6.59 50.83
C THR A 385 32.22 7.71 51.00
N ILE A 386 31.86 8.87 51.53
CA ILE A 386 32.37 9.49 52.78
C ILE A 386 31.33 10.51 53.24
#